data_4641ab3ec62d2c3322a65ca1edeabc96
#
_entry.id   4641ab3ec62d2c3322a65ca1edeabc96
#
_cell.length_a   1.000
_cell.length_b   1.000
_cell.length_c   1.000
_cell.angle_alpha   90.00
_cell.angle_beta   90.00
_cell.angle_gamma   90.00
#
_symmetry.space_group_name_H-M   'P 1'
#
loop_
_entity.id
_entity.type
_entity.pdbx_description
1 polymer ?
#
loop_
_entity_poly.entity_id
_entity_poly.type
_entity_poly.pdbx_seq_one_letter_code
_entity_poly.pdbx_strand_id
1 'polypeptide(L)'
;MLLKDKIIAVIYGGRSAEREVSLESGERVTQALINKGYKVEAIDLFGPGGRLNPVKQLSDAHFDFAFIALHGGEGEDGRVQAVLDMLQKPYTGSRPLASGFAMDKALTKKYWQGLGIPTPNYLCFSDKPDLEKIHREMSFPLIIKPSREGSTIGISKVHTQAELTKALEDAKKYDSDILVEEFVSGPEFTVTIIDDVAYAPIGLKPSSEHELYDYEAKYIAEDTQYLLPCGLSDDLELEVQALALEAYRSLNCSGWGRVDIMQGSDGCFTVLEVNTSPGMTSHSLVPMAANYAGIDYDSLVEMIAEQAWHSFLETC
;
A
#
# COMPACT_ATOMS: atom_id res chain seq x y z
N MET A 1 2.63 30.08 -5.18
CA MET A 1 3.43 30.08 -3.92
C MET A 1 4.33 28.86 -3.96
N LEU A 2 5.65 29.00 -3.74
CA LEU A 2 6.59 27.89 -3.83
C LEU A 2 6.56 27.02 -2.57
N LEU A 3 6.62 25.70 -2.70
CA LEU A 3 6.71 24.78 -1.57
C LEU A 3 8.00 25.02 -0.75
N LYS A 4 9.09 25.46 -1.39
CA LYS A 4 10.37 25.80 -0.72
C LYS A 4 10.28 26.91 0.32
N ASP A 5 9.25 27.75 0.24
CA ASP A 5 9.01 28.81 1.25
C ASP A 5 8.26 28.28 2.48
N LYS A 6 7.80 27.03 2.44
CA LYS A 6 6.94 26.38 3.42
C LYS A 6 7.73 25.45 4.34
N ILE A 7 7.15 25.16 5.51
CA ILE A 7 7.64 24.12 6.42
C ILE A 7 6.90 22.83 6.10
N ILE A 8 7.64 21.78 5.76
CA ILE A 8 7.11 20.45 5.47
C ILE A 8 7.21 19.60 6.73
N ALA A 9 6.06 19.13 7.25
CA ALA A 9 6.07 18.08 8.26
C ALA A 9 6.27 16.73 7.59
N VAL A 10 7.28 15.96 7.97
CA VAL A 10 7.37 14.53 7.63
C VAL A 10 6.75 13.76 8.78
N ILE A 11 5.59 13.12 8.51
CA ILE A 11 4.81 12.39 9.52
C ILE A 11 5.09 10.90 9.35
N TYR A 12 5.66 10.26 10.37
CA TYR A 12 6.09 8.88 10.35
C TYR A 12 5.86 8.20 11.72
N GLY A 13 6.29 6.96 11.88
CA GLY A 13 6.13 6.18 13.11
C GLY A 13 4.79 5.43 13.13
N GLY A 14 3.79 5.95 13.86
CA GLY A 14 2.49 5.28 13.96
C GLY A 14 2.47 4.17 15.02
N ARG A 15 1.40 3.34 14.99
CA ARG A 15 1.20 2.21 15.92
C ARG A 15 0.98 0.88 15.19
N SER A 16 1.02 0.88 13.86
CA SER A 16 0.88 -0.34 13.09
C SER A 16 2.08 -1.26 13.30
N ALA A 17 1.97 -2.50 12.83
CA ALA A 17 3.09 -3.43 12.81
C ALA A 17 4.24 -2.98 11.89
N GLU A 18 3.97 -2.00 11.00
CA GLU A 18 4.96 -1.42 10.08
C GLU A 18 5.68 -0.19 10.67
N ARG A 19 5.57 0.06 11.98
CA ARG A 19 6.19 1.22 12.64
C ARG A 19 7.68 1.35 12.34
N GLU A 20 8.45 0.27 12.40
CA GLU A 20 9.90 0.30 12.15
C GLU A 20 10.21 0.70 10.68
N VAL A 21 9.43 0.20 9.74
CA VAL A 21 9.52 0.60 8.32
C VAL A 21 9.20 2.08 8.14
N SER A 22 8.20 2.56 8.88
CA SER A 22 7.79 3.96 8.85
C SER A 22 8.84 4.89 9.48
N LEU A 23 9.53 4.46 10.53
CA LEU A 23 10.64 5.21 11.14
C LEU A 23 11.78 5.37 10.14
N GLU A 24 12.22 4.30 9.47
CA GLU A 24 13.25 4.36 8.44
C GLU A 24 12.82 5.22 7.25
N SER A 25 11.59 5.04 6.74
CA SER A 25 11.04 5.85 5.65
C SER A 25 11.02 7.33 6.01
N GLY A 26 10.55 7.66 7.21
CA GLY A 26 10.48 9.04 7.69
C GLY A 26 11.85 9.72 7.80
N GLU A 27 12.84 9.00 8.31
CA GLU A 27 14.23 9.50 8.38
C GLU A 27 14.79 9.78 6.98
N ARG A 28 14.62 8.85 6.04
CA ARG A 28 15.12 8.99 4.66
C ARG A 28 14.42 10.10 3.90
N VAL A 29 13.09 10.20 4.00
CA VAL A 29 12.31 11.29 3.39
C VAL A 29 12.70 12.64 3.97
N THR A 30 12.89 12.72 5.29
CA THR A 30 13.37 13.93 5.96
C THR A 30 14.72 14.38 5.42
N GLN A 31 15.67 13.45 5.31
CA GLN A 31 17.00 13.76 4.79
C GLN A 31 16.96 14.17 3.30
N ALA A 32 16.15 13.51 2.48
CA ALA A 32 15.98 13.85 1.07
C ALA A 32 15.44 15.28 0.87
N LEU A 33 14.42 15.66 1.64
CA LEU A 33 13.87 17.02 1.59
C LEU A 33 14.89 18.08 2.07
N ILE A 34 15.67 17.78 3.12
CA ILE A 34 16.76 18.65 3.57
C ILE A 34 17.83 18.81 2.49
N ASN A 35 18.25 17.73 1.84
CA ASN A 35 19.22 17.75 0.73
C ASN A 35 18.73 18.62 -0.44
N LYS A 36 17.42 18.63 -0.70
CA LYS A 36 16.78 19.47 -1.72
C LYS A 36 16.53 20.92 -1.26
N GLY A 37 16.88 21.25 -0.02
CA GLY A 37 16.83 22.62 0.52
C GLY A 37 15.47 23.05 1.08
N TYR A 38 14.59 22.09 1.42
CA TYR A 38 13.33 22.37 2.10
C TYR A 38 13.51 22.53 3.61
N LYS A 39 12.59 23.26 4.24
CA LYS A 39 12.48 23.35 5.70
C LYS A 39 11.61 22.18 6.18
N VAL A 40 12.14 21.35 7.07
CA VAL A 40 11.48 20.11 7.49
C VAL A 40 11.28 20.10 9.00
N GLU A 41 10.09 19.66 9.42
CA GLU A 41 9.74 19.27 10.79
C GLU A 41 9.43 17.77 10.81
N ALA A 42 10.20 16.97 11.55
CA ALA A 42 10.02 15.53 11.65
C ALA A 42 9.07 15.19 12.81
N ILE A 43 7.99 14.48 12.54
CA ILE A 43 6.94 14.15 13.52
C ILE A 43 6.78 12.64 13.64
N ASP A 44 7.31 12.05 14.74
CA ASP A 44 6.97 10.68 15.14
C ASP A 44 5.55 10.68 15.73
N LEU A 45 4.57 10.30 14.89
CA LEU A 45 3.18 10.30 15.28
C LEU A 45 2.93 9.23 16.34
N PHE A 46 2.18 9.57 17.40
CA PHE A 46 2.01 8.83 18.66
C PHE A 46 3.26 8.76 19.53
N GLY A 47 4.44 9.15 19.04
CA GLY A 47 5.71 9.16 19.76
C GLY A 47 6.28 7.79 20.10
N PRO A 48 7.48 7.75 20.71
CA PRO A 48 8.05 6.50 21.18
C PRO A 48 7.13 5.81 22.19
N GLY A 49 6.68 4.59 21.86
CA GLY A 49 5.75 3.83 22.67
C GLY A 49 4.26 4.07 22.39
N GLY A 50 3.90 4.82 21.34
CA GLY A 50 2.55 4.88 20.78
C GLY A 50 1.48 5.54 21.68
N ARG A 51 1.85 6.44 22.58
CA ARG A 51 0.97 6.97 23.64
C ARG A 51 0.55 8.42 23.49
N LEU A 52 1.19 9.20 22.62
CA LEU A 52 0.84 10.59 22.42
C LEU A 52 -0.48 10.71 21.66
N ASN A 53 -1.21 11.80 21.91
CA ASN A 53 -2.44 12.07 21.17
C ASN A 53 -2.07 12.62 19.78
N PRO A 54 -2.39 11.93 18.68
CA PRO A 54 -1.97 12.33 17.34
C PRO A 54 -2.63 13.63 16.87
N VAL A 55 -3.89 13.86 17.23
CA VAL A 55 -4.60 15.10 16.87
C VAL A 55 -3.91 16.31 17.55
N LYS A 56 -3.55 16.15 18.84
CA LYS A 56 -2.83 17.21 19.56
C LYS A 56 -1.43 17.44 18.99
N GLN A 57 -0.69 16.36 18.65
CA GLN A 57 0.63 16.51 18.01
C GLN A 57 0.53 17.31 16.71
N LEU A 58 -0.43 16.99 15.84
CA LEU A 58 -0.58 17.66 14.55
C LEU A 58 -1.13 19.10 14.68
N SER A 59 -1.99 19.38 15.66
CA SER A 59 -2.53 20.72 15.89
C SER A 59 -1.53 21.67 16.53
N ASP A 60 -0.64 21.15 17.38
CA ASP A 60 0.36 21.96 18.09
C ASP A 60 1.63 22.17 17.23
N ALA A 61 1.88 21.32 16.23
CA ALA A 61 3.04 21.42 15.35
C ALA A 61 2.92 22.60 14.38
N HIS A 62 4.07 23.19 14.05
CA HIS A 62 4.12 24.35 13.17
C HIS A 62 4.62 23.98 11.76
N PHE A 63 3.71 23.63 10.87
CA PHE A 63 4.01 23.29 9.48
C PHE A 63 2.92 23.82 8.54
N ASP A 64 3.25 23.90 7.26
CA ASP A 64 2.35 24.34 6.18
C ASP A 64 1.83 23.21 5.32
N PHE A 65 2.62 22.13 5.16
CA PHE A 65 2.38 20.98 4.29
C PHE A 65 2.88 19.71 4.97
N ALA A 66 2.24 18.57 4.73
CA ALA A 66 2.64 17.30 5.30
C ALA A 66 3.06 16.26 4.24
N PHE A 67 4.23 15.66 4.42
CA PHE A 67 4.60 14.42 3.73
C PHE A 67 4.25 13.24 4.65
N ILE A 68 3.32 12.39 4.22
CA ILE A 68 2.91 11.21 4.98
C ILE A 68 3.85 10.06 4.63
N ALA A 69 4.66 9.63 5.61
CA ALA A 69 5.54 8.47 5.54
C ALA A 69 5.14 7.40 6.57
N LEU A 70 3.86 7.39 6.95
CA LEU A 70 3.25 6.34 7.78
C LEU A 70 2.88 5.15 6.91
N HIS A 71 3.05 3.94 7.44
CA HIS A 71 2.69 2.71 6.75
C HIS A 71 1.74 1.88 7.59
N GLY A 72 0.74 1.29 6.93
CA GLY A 72 -0.33 0.54 7.57
C GLY A 72 -1.21 1.37 8.51
N GLY A 73 -2.27 0.77 9.04
CA GLY A 73 -3.14 1.35 10.06
C GLY A 73 -3.56 2.79 9.77
N GLU A 74 -3.35 3.66 10.76
CA GLU A 74 -3.78 5.07 10.69
C GLU A 74 -3.17 5.88 9.54
N GLY A 75 -2.04 5.42 8.97
CA GLY A 75 -1.39 6.06 7.83
C GLY A 75 -2.08 5.81 6.50
N GLU A 76 -2.77 4.69 6.37
CA GLU A 76 -3.36 4.22 5.11
C GLU A 76 -4.89 4.11 5.13
N ASP A 77 -5.53 4.18 6.31
CA ASP A 77 -6.98 4.02 6.44
C ASP A 77 -7.79 5.33 6.37
N GLY A 78 -7.12 6.45 6.08
CA GLY A 78 -7.75 7.76 5.92
C GLY A 78 -7.89 8.57 7.20
N ARG A 79 -7.56 8.01 8.38
CA ARG A 79 -7.72 8.75 9.66
C ARG A 79 -6.77 9.93 9.78
N VAL A 80 -5.50 9.76 9.46
CA VAL A 80 -4.51 10.86 9.50
C VAL A 80 -4.84 11.91 8.44
N GLN A 81 -5.22 11.49 7.25
CA GLN A 81 -5.65 12.35 6.16
C GLN A 81 -6.87 13.20 6.57
N ALA A 82 -7.86 12.60 7.24
CA ALA A 82 -9.04 13.32 7.73
C ALA A 82 -8.69 14.37 8.80
N VAL A 83 -7.75 14.07 9.69
CA VAL A 83 -7.25 15.06 10.67
C VAL A 83 -6.56 16.22 9.96
N LEU A 84 -5.71 15.95 8.98
CA LEU A 84 -5.02 16.98 8.19
C LEU A 84 -6.01 17.86 7.41
N ASP A 85 -7.06 17.25 6.80
CA ASP A 85 -8.14 17.99 6.14
C ASP A 85 -8.87 18.94 7.12
N MET A 86 -9.21 18.46 8.32
CA MET A 86 -9.84 19.29 9.35
C MET A 86 -8.93 20.44 9.85
N LEU A 87 -7.63 20.22 9.86
CA LEU A 87 -6.62 21.23 10.19
C LEU A 87 -6.29 22.16 9.00
N GLN A 88 -6.88 21.92 7.84
CA GLN A 88 -6.63 22.65 6.58
C GLN A 88 -5.13 22.59 6.18
N LYS A 89 -4.50 21.43 6.39
CA LYS A 89 -3.11 21.15 6.04
C LYS A 89 -3.07 20.27 4.80
N PRO A 90 -2.54 20.75 3.66
CA PRO A 90 -2.32 19.91 2.49
C PRO A 90 -1.26 18.83 2.78
N TYR A 91 -1.36 17.70 2.08
CA TYR A 91 -0.50 16.54 2.31
C TYR A 91 -0.32 15.70 1.04
N THR A 92 0.70 14.82 1.08
CA THR A 92 0.98 13.86 0.00
C THR A 92 0.01 12.69 0.01
N GLY A 93 -0.30 12.14 -1.18
CA GLY A 93 -1.05 10.91 -1.34
C GLY A 93 -2.57 11.08 -1.40
N SER A 94 -3.25 9.96 -1.24
CA SER A 94 -4.69 9.84 -1.43
C SER A 94 -5.50 10.51 -0.30
N ARG A 95 -6.72 10.94 -0.63
CA ARG A 95 -7.65 11.54 0.31
C ARG A 95 -8.28 10.49 1.25
N PRO A 96 -8.93 10.91 2.38
CA PRO A 96 -9.42 10.00 3.41
C PRO A 96 -10.31 8.87 2.89
N LEU A 97 -11.24 9.19 1.99
CA LEU A 97 -12.17 8.19 1.46
C LEU A 97 -11.44 7.15 0.59
N ALA A 98 -10.56 7.61 -0.30
CA ALA A 98 -9.78 6.73 -1.16
C ALA A 98 -8.84 5.82 -0.35
N SER A 99 -8.15 6.38 0.64
CA SER A 99 -7.27 5.63 1.56
C SER A 99 -8.04 4.57 2.34
N GLY A 100 -9.14 4.95 2.99
CA GLY A 100 -9.97 4.00 3.75
C GLY A 100 -10.63 2.95 2.87
N PHE A 101 -10.97 3.31 1.61
CA PHE A 101 -11.51 2.37 0.65
C PHE A 101 -10.47 1.34 0.20
N ALA A 102 -9.27 1.80 -0.19
CA ALA A 102 -8.17 0.93 -0.59
C ALA A 102 -7.72 -0.02 0.52
N MET A 103 -7.77 0.43 1.78
CA MET A 103 -7.40 -0.38 2.94
C MET A 103 -8.36 -1.55 3.19
N ASP A 104 -9.65 -1.39 2.90
CA ASP A 104 -10.66 -2.46 3.06
C ASP A 104 -10.74 -3.33 1.79
N LYS A 105 -9.98 -4.44 1.79
CA LYS A 105 -9.87 -5.36 0.66
C LYS A 105 -11.21 -5.95 0.22
N ALA A 106 -12.11 -6.24 1.17
CA ALA A 106 -13.43 -6.79 0.84
C ALA A 106 -14.30 -5.77 0.10
N LEU A 107 -14.27 -4.52 0.57
CA LEU A 107 -15.01 -3.43 -0.06
C LEU A 107 -14.43 -3.08 -1.44
N THR A 108 -13.12 -3.00 -1.54
CA THR A 108 -12.39 -2.77 -2.79
C THR A 108 -12.71 -3.83 -3.85
N LYS A 109 -12.61 -5.11 -3.50
CA LYS A 109 -12.92 -6.21 -4.43
C LYS A 109 -14.39 -6.20 -4.88
N LYS A 110 -15.31 -5.94 -3.97
CA LYS A 110 -16.73 -5.82 -4.31
C LYS A 110 -16.98 -4.69 -5.31
N TYR A 111 -16.27 -3.58 -5.15
CA TYR A 111 -16.37 -2.43 -6.04
C TYR A 111 -15.77 -2.75 -7.41
N TRP A 112 -14.58 -3.34 -7.45
CA TRP A 112 -13.93 -3.76 -8.69
C TRP A 112 -14.75 -4.78 -9.49
N GLN A 113 -15.38 -5.75 -8.82
CA GLN A 113 -16.30 -6.68 -9.50
C GLN A 113 -17.46 -5.92 -10.18
N GLY A 114 -18.00 -4.88 -9.55
CA GLY A 114 -19.04 -4.05 -10.13
C GLY A 114 -18.60 -3.24 -11.36
N LEU A 115 -17.31 -2.95 -11.46
CA LEU A 115 -16.69 -2.23 -12.58
C LEU A 115 -16.11 -3.17 -13.66
N GLY A 116 -16.03 -4.47 -13.38
CA GLY A 116 -15.38 -5.43 -14.27
C GLY A 116 -13.86 -5.45 -14.19
N ILE A 117 -13.26 -4.82 -13.17
CA ILE A 117 -11.81 -4.90 -12.91
C ILE A 117 -11.50 -6.29 -12.35
N PRO A 118 -10.59 -7.06 -12.98
CA PRO A 118 -10.32 -8.44 -12.58
C PRO A 118 -9.62 -8.49 -11.22
N THR A 119 -10.18 -9.29 -10.31
CA THR A 119 -9.62 -9.59 -8.99
C THR A 119 -9.92 -11.04 -8.67
N PRO A 120 -9.08 -11.77 -7.88
CA PRO A 120 -9.36 -13.16 -7.52
C PRO A 120 -10.75 -13.34 -6.92
N ASN A 121 -11.43 -14.44 -7.26
CA ASN A 121 -12.69 -14.79 -6.64
C ASN A 121 -12.54 -14.86 -5.13
N TYR A 122 -13.56 -14.39 -4.40
CA TYR A 122 -13.49 -14.30 -2.95
C TYR A 122 -14.84 -14.46 -2.29
N LEU A 123 -14.81 -14.87 -1.03
CA LEU A 123 -15.91 -14.73 -0.08
C LEU A 123 -15.43 -13.88 1.10
N CYS A 124 -16.34 -13.10 1.67
CA CYS A 124 -16.08 -12.32 2.88
C CYS A 124 -17.08 -12.68 3.97
N PHE A 125 -16.59 -12.82 5.20
CA PHE A 125 -17.38 -13.18 6.38
C PHE A 125 -17.06 -12.22 7.52
N SER A 126 -18.07 -11.52 8.02
CA SER A 126 -17.93 -10.54 9.12
C SER A 126 -18.01 -11.18 10.53
N ASP A 127 -18.58 -12.37 10.66
CA ASP A 127 -18.74 -13.04 11.96
C ASP A 127 -18.25 -14.48 11.93
N LYS A 128 -19.17 -15.41 11.64
CA LYS A 128 -18.86 -16.83 11.55
C LYS A 128 -18.74 -17.25 10.10
N PRO A 129 -17.56 -17.74 9.67
CA PRO A 129 -17.40 -18.27 8.33
C PRO A 129 -18.35 -19.45 8.07
N ASP A 130 -19.01 -19.42 6.91
CA ASP A 130 -19.85 -20.50 6.42
C ASP A 130 -19.01 -21.50 5.62
N LEU A 131 -18.58 -22.57 6.29
CA LEU A 131 -17.71 -23.58 5.70
C LEU A 131 -18.40 -24.33 4.56
N GLU A 132 -19.72 -24.54 4.61
CA GLU A 132 -20.46 -25.20 3.53
C GLU A 132 -20.50 -24.32 2.27
N LYS A 133 -20.67 -23.01 2.46
CA LYS A 133 -20.59 -22.05 1.36
C LYS A 133 -19.19 -22.03 0.73
N ILE A 134 -18.14 -21.99 1.55
CA ILE A 134 -16.75 -22.03 1.05
C ILE A 134 -16.53 -23.26 0.19
N HIS A 135 -16.87 -24.46 0.69
CA HIS A 135 -16.69 -25.69 -0.06
C HIS A 135 -17.51 -25.79 -1.35
N ARG A 136 -18.68 -25.17 -1.39
CA ARG A 136 -19.54 -25.19 -2.57
C ARG A 136 -19.04 -24.24 -3.65
N GLU A 137 -18.45 -23.10 -3.26
CA GLU A 137 -18.15 -21.99 -4.19
C GLU A 137 -16.67 -21.83 -4.50
N MET A 138 -15.78 -22.47 -3.72
CA MET A 138 -14.32 -22.31 -3.84
C MET A 138 -13.58 -23.64 -3.80
N SER A 139 -12.39 -23.66 -4.41
CA SER A 139 -11.53 -24.84 -4.47
C SER A 139 -10.14 -24.55 -3.89
N PHE A 140 -9.56 -25.51 -3.17
CA PHE A 140 -8.18 -25.39 -2.68
C PHE A 140 -7.16 -25.37 -3.83
N PRO A 141 -6.01 -24.68 -3.63
CA PRO A 141 -5.62 -23.93 -2.44
C PRO A 141 -6.35 -22.58 -2.33
N LEU A 142 -6.51 -22.09 -1.09
CA LEU A 142 -7.16 -20.83 -0.79
C LEU A 142 -6.20 -19.92 0.00
N ILE A 143 -6.42 -18.61 -0.13
CA ILE A 143 -5.79 -17.58 0.70
C ILE A 143 -6.81 -17.08 1.71
N ILE A 144 -6.45 -17.11 2.98
CA ILE A 144 -7.24 -16.58 4.09
C ILE A 144 -6.53 -15.35 4.63
N LYS A 145 -7.24 -14.22 4.72
CA LYS A 145 -6.63 -12.97 5.21
C LYS A 145 -7.65 -12.04 5.90
N PRO A 146 -7.21 -11.23 6.88
CA PRO A 146 -7.98 -10.11 7.39
C PRO A 146 -8.28 -9.10 6.27
N SER A 147 -9.44 -8.42 6.32
CA SER A 147 -9.82 -7.46 5.27
C SER A 147 -9.03 -6.16 5.33
N ARG A 148 -8.71 -5.67 6.56
CA ARG A 148 -8.15 -4.33 6.80
C ARG A 148 -6.74 -4.34 7.40
N GLU A 149 -6.01 -5.42 7.25
CA GLU A 149 -4.60 -5.50 7.67
C GLU A 149 -3.66 -5.37 6.46
N GLY A 150 -2.52 -4.72 6.72
CA GLY A 150 -1.42 -4.59 5.78
C GLY A 150 -0.35 -5.67 5.95
N SER A 151 0.68 -5.62 5.12
CA SER A 151 1.94 -6.39 5.27
C SER A 151 1.80 -7.88 5.53
N THR A 152 0.82 -8.51 4.93
CA THR A 152 0.63 -9.98 5.00
C THR A 152 0.33 -10.53 6.40
N ILE A 153 -0.03 -9.65 7.36
CA ILE A 153 -0.38 -10.05 8.73
C ILE A 153 -1.66 -10.87 8.74
N GLY A 154 -1.61 -12.05 9.36
CA GLY A 154 -2.76 -12.95 9.46
C GLY A 154 -3.13 -13.63 8.14
N ILE A 155 -2.30 -13.56 7.10
CA ILE A 155 -2.51 -14.27 5.83
C ILE A 155 -2.04 -15.72 5.98
N SER A 156 -2.81 -16.63 5.39
CA SER A 156 -2.47 -18.05 5.32
C SER A 156 -2.89 -18.64 3.98
N LYS A 157 -2.00 -19.39 3.33
CA LYS A 157 -2.34 -20.28 2.22
C LYS A 157 -2.73 -21.63 2.79
N VAL A 158 -3.87 -22.14 2.37
CA VAL A 158 -4.43 -23.39 2.90
C VAL A 158 -4.75 -24.38 1.78
N HIS A 159 -4.44 -25.65 2.02
CA HIS A 159 -4.61 -26.74 1.06
C HIS A 159 -5.66 -27.76 1.52
N THR A 160 -6.05 -27.71 2.79
CA THR A 160 -6.94 -28.68 3.41
C THR A 160 -7.99 -28.01 4.29
N GLN A 161 -9.06 -28.74 4.56
CA GLN A 161 -10.12 -28.31 5.50
C GLN A 161 -9.60 -28.02 6.91
N ALA A 162 -8.64 -28.83 7.37
CA ALA A 162 -8.09 -28.65 8.72
C ALA A 162 -7.29 -27.33 8.82
N GLU A 163 -6.49 -27.04 7.79
CA GLU A 163 -5.75 -25.77 7.69
C GLU A 163 -6.71 -24.57 7.56
N LEU A 164 -7.78 -24.69 6.74
CA LEU A 164 -8.78 -23.64 6.58
C LEU A 164 -9.39 -23.23 7.94
N THR A 165 -9.80 -24.20 8.76
CA THR A 165 -10.40 -23.91 10.06
C THR A 165 -9.44 -23.13 10.96
N LYS A 166 -8.17 -23.56 11.01
CA LYS A 166 -7.14 -22.88 11.79
C LYS A 166 -6.86 -21.48 11.25
N ALA A 167 -6.72 -21.33 9.95
CA ALA A 167 -6.43 -20.03 9.32
C ALA A 167 -7.54 -19.01 9.55
N LEU A 168 -8.81 -19.42 9.52
CA LEU A 168 -9.95 -18.57 9.85
C LEU A 168 -9.93 -18.10 11.31
N GLU A 169 -9.54 -18.97 12.25
CA GLU A 169 -9.38 -18.63 13.66
C GLU A 169 -8.21 -17.65 13.88
N ASP A 170 -7.11 -17.84 13.14
CA ASP A 170 -5.94 -16.99 13.24
C ASP A 170 -6.20 -15.60 12.64
N ALA A 171 -6.79 -15.51 11.45
CA ALA A 171 -7.15 -14.24 10.81
C ALA A 171 -8.12 -13.40 11.65
N LYS A 172 -9.05 -14.07 12.35
CA LYS A 172 -10.03 -13.42 13.24
C LYS A 172 -9.42 -12.68 14.43
N LYS A 173 -8.16 -12.95 14.78
CA LYS A 173 -7.44 -12.22 15.84
C LYS A 173 -7.10 -10.79 15.43
N TYR A 174 -7.07 -10.53 14.14
CA TYR A 174 -6.64 -9.24 13.55
C TYR A 174 -7.81 -8.41 13.03
N ASP A 175 -8.83 -9.05 12.44
CA ASP A 175 -10.00 -8.35 11.90
C ASP A 175 -11.26 -9.20 12.11
N SER A 176 -12.42 -8.53 12.27
CA SER A 176 -13.73 -9.17 12.26
C SER A 176 -14.13 -9.67 10.88
N ASP A 177 -13.67 -8.96 9.83
CA ASP A 177 -13.97 -9.28 8.43
C ASP A 177 -12.81 -10.10 7.84
N ILE A 178 -13.14 -11.34 7.47
CA ILE A 178 -12.16 -12.30 6.92
C ILE A 178 -12.46 -12.53 5.46
N LEU A 179 -11.45 -12.37 4.62
CA LEU A 179 -11.47 -12.74 3.22
C LEU A 179 -10.97 -14.16 3.03
N VAL A 180 -11.70 -14.92 2.22
CA VAL A 180 -11.30 -16.22 1.67
C VAL A 180 -11.20 -16.04 0.17
N GLU A 181 -10.02 -16.19 -0.41
CA GLU A 181 -9.75 -15.97 -1.83
C GLU A 181 -9.22 -17.22 -2.51
N GLU A 182 -9.50 -17.35 -3.81
CA GLU A 182 -8.81 -18.32 -4.65
C GLU A 182 -7.32 -17.97 -4.75
N PHE A 183 -6.47 -18.98 -4.60
CA PHE A 183 -5.04 -18.81 -4.80
C PHE A 183 -4.72 -18.68 -6.30
N VAL A 184 -4.16 -17.57 -6.70
CA VAL A 184 -3.67 -17.35 -8.06
C VAL A 184 -2.25 -17.90 -8.16
N SER A 185 -2.04 -18.93 -8.98
CA SER A 185 -0.74 -19.55 -9.17
C SER A 185 -0.01 -18.92 -10.34
N GLY A 186 0.96 -18.07 -10.08
CA GLY A 186 1.77 -17.46 -11.14
C GLY A 186 2.61 -16.33 -10.60
N PRO A 187 3.30 -15.59 -11.46
CA PRO A 187 4.15 -14.49 -11.04
C PRO A 187 3.35 -13.33 -10.47
N GLU A 188 3.93 -12.69 -9.46
CA GLU A 188 3.43 -11.46 -8.85
C GLU A 188 4.19 -10.27 -9.41
N PHE A 189 3.46 -9.21 -9.68
CA PHE A 189 3.99 -7.92 -10.15
C PHE A 189 3.48 -6.80 -9.25
N THR A 190 4.29 -5.77 -9.14
CA THR A 190 3.87 -4.54 -8.49
C THR A 190 4.13 -3.35 -9.41
N VAL A 191 3.18 -2.43 -9.47
CA VAL A 191 3.25 -1.23 -10.32
C VAL A 191 3.21 0.00 -9.44
N THR A 192 4.26 0.80 -9.50
CA THR A 192 4.30 2.12 -8.87
C THR A 192 3.52 3.12 -9.72
N ILE A 193 2.70 3.92 -9.07
CA ILE A 193 1.96 5.03 -9.71
C ILE A 193 2.38 6.33 -9.03
N ILE A 194 2.77 7.34 -9.81
CA ILE A 194 3.07 8.69 -9.33
C ILE A 194 2.49 9.69 -10.32
N ASP A 195 1.72 10.63 -9.82
CA ASP A 195 1.08 11.67 -10.63
C ASP A 195 0.34 11.11 -11.86
N ASP A 196 -0.47 10.07 -11.60
CA ASP A 196 -1.28 9.41 -12.63
C ASP A 196 -0.47 8.70 -13.75
N VAL A 197 0.83 8.48 -13.54
CA VAL A 197 1.75 7.75 -14.40
C VAL A 197 2.11 6.41 -13.77
N ALA A 198 1.87 5.31 -14.48
CA ALA A 198 2.30 3.97 -14.09
C ALA A 198 3.76 3.74 -14.55
N TYR A 199 4.63 3.36 -13.61
CA TYR A 199 6.03 3.02 -13.88
C TYR A 199 6.18 1.56 -14.31
N ALA A 200 7.37 1.19 -14.77
CA ALA A 200 7.67 -0.19 -15.16
C ALA A 200 7.34 -1.17 -14.03
N PRO A 201 6.64 -2.28 -14.32
CA PRO A 201 6.31 -3.28 -13.32
C PRO A 201 7.57 -3.93 -12.74
N ILE A 202 7.57 -4.20 -11.45
CA ILE A 202 8.58 -5.02 -10.79
C ILE A 202 8.01 -6.43 -10.63
N GLY A 203 8.71 -7.44 -11.16
CA GLY A 203 8.39 -8.84 -10.89
C GLY A 203 8.89 -9.24 -9.51
N LEU A 204 8.01 -9.86 -8.71
CA LEU A 204 8.33 -10.33 -7.36
C LEU A 204 8.50 -11.84 -7.40
N LYS A 205 9.67 -12.31 -6.99
CA LYS A 205 9.96 -13.74 -6.91
C LYS A 205 10.43 -14.06 -5.49
N PRO A 206 9.51 -14.51 -4.62
CA PRO A 206 9.88 -15.01 -3.29
C PRO A 206 10.92 -16.12 -3.38
N SER A 207 11.68 -16.32 -2.32
CA SER A 207 12.59 -17.45 -2.25
C SER A 207 11.80 -18.78 -2.21
N SER A 208 12.50 -19.89 -2.45
CA SER A 208 11.88 -21.22 -2.41
C SER A 208 11.41 -21.64 -1.01
N GLU A 209 11.77 -20.90 0.03
CA GLU A 209 11.38 -21.14 1.42
C GLU A 209 10.07 -20.41 1.77
N HIS A 210 9.67 -19.39 0.98
CA HIS A 210 8.43 -18.63 1.16
C HIS A 210 7.43 -18.94 0.03
N GLU A 211 6.26 -19.47 0.40
CA GLU A 211 5.18 -19.72 -0.57
C GLU A 211 4.43 -18.45 -0.99
N LEU A 212 4.59 -17.36 -0.26
CA LEU A 212 3.95 -16.06 -0.48
C LEU A 212 4.98 -14.95 -0.30
N TYR A 213 4.75 -13.81 -0.94
CA TYR A 213 5.48 -12.57 -0.66
C TYR A 213 4.93 -11.94 0.64
N ASP A 214 5.27 -12.58 1.77
CA ASP A 214 4.80 -12.22 3.11
C ASP A 214 5.68 -11.13 3.78
N TYR A 215 5.36 -10.81 5.04
CA TYR A 215 6.10 -9.79 5.81
C TYR A 215 7.60 -10.14 5.92
N GLU A 216 7.91 -11.41 6.11
CA GLU A 216 9.29 -11.88 6.20
C GLU A 216 9.99 -11.73 4.85
N ALA A 217 9.34 -12.11 3.76
CA ALA A 217 9.85 -11.92 2.39
C ALA A 217 9.94 -10.44 1.99
N LYS A 218 9.10 -9.56 2.56
CA LYS A 218 9.07 -8.11 2.27
C LYS A 218 10.16 -7.31 2.97
N TYR A 219 10.46 -7.64 4.23
CA TYR A 219 11.24 -6.76 5.11
C TYR A 219 12.41 -7.44 5.81
N ILE A 220 12.47 -8.76 5.87
CA ILE A 220 13.48 -9.50 6.65
C ILE A 220 14.35 -10.38 5.75
N ALA A 221 13.74 -11.09 4.79
CA ALA A 221 14.46 -12.00 3.91
C ALA A 221 15.29 -11.23 2.87
N GLU A 222 16.57 -11.56 2.77
CA GLU A 222 17.48 -10.98 1.77
C GLU A 222 17.44 -11.72 0.42
N ASP A 223 16.64 -12.77 0.30
CA ASP A 223 16.64 -13.70 -0.84
C ASP A 223 15.44 -13.52 -1.80
N THR A 224 14.52 -12.60 -1.50
CA THR A 224 13.49 -12.18 -2.47
C THR A 224 14.15 -11.48 -3.67
N GLN A 225 13.88 -11.99 -4.87
CA GLN A 225 14.38 -11.40 -6.10
C GLN A 225 13.39 -10.40 -6.67
N TYR A 226 13.85 -9.18 -6.87
CA TYR A 226 13.13 -8.12 -7.56
C TYR A 226 13.59 -8.06 -9.01
N LEU A 227 12.70 -8.36 -9.95
CA LEU A 227 13.03 -8.43 -11.36
C LEU A 227 12.69 -7.10 -12.04
N LEU A 228 13.73 -6.39 -12.51
CA LEU A 228 13.65 -5.19 -13.34
C LEU A 228 14.71 -5.29 -14.45
N PRO A 229 14.32 -5.48 -15.71
CA PRO A 229 12.93 -5.60 -16.23
C PRO A 229 12.22 -6.83 -15.67
N CYS A 230 10.87 -6.77 -15.60
CA CYS A 230 10.04 -7.77 -14.92
C CYS A 230 9.91 -9.11 -15.66
N GLY A 231 10.39 -9.19 -16.90
CA GLY A 231 10.39 -10.39 -17.74
C GLY A 231 9.13 -10.59 -18.60
N LEU A 232 8.18 -9.66 -18.55
CA LEU A 232 7.05 -9.61 -19.48
C LEU A 232 7.49 -9.07 -20.86
N SER A 233 6.69 -9.31 -21.89
CA SER A 233 6.84 -8.59 -23.17
C SER A 233 6.33 -7.17 -23.04
N ASP A 234 6.77 -6.27 -23.91
CA ASP A 234 6.36 -4.85 -23.92
C ASP A 234 4.82 -4.69 -23.92
N ASP A 235 4.11 -5.51 -24.69
CA ASP A 235 2.64 -5.46 -24.73
C ASP A 235 2.01 -5.86 -23.40
N LEU A 236 2.53 -6.88 -22.73
CA LEU A 236 2.05 -7.33 -21.41
C LEU A 236 2.43 -6.35 -20.30
N GLU A 237 3.59 -5.69 -20.38
CA GLU A 237 3.94 -4.62 -19.46
C GLU A 237 2.96 -3.44 -19.55
N LEU A 238 2.59 -3.04 -20.78
CA LEU A 238 1.59 -2.00 -21.00
C LEU A 238 0.20 -2.41 -20.47
N GLU A 239 -0.18 -3.68 -20.63
CA GLU A 239 -1.44 -4.21 -20.10
C GLU A 239 -1.48 -4.15 -18.57
N VAL A 240 -0.41 -4.59 -17.90
CA VAL A 240 -0.28 -4.53 -16.44
C VAL A 240 -0.30 -3.10 -15.92
N GLN A 241 0.41 -2.19 -16.59
CA GLN A 241 0.42 -0.77 -16.24
C GLN A 241 -0.97 -0.13 -16.40
N ALA A 242 -1.67 -0.44 -17.49
CA ALA A 242 -3.03 0.06 -17.73
C ALA A 242 -4.02 -0.46 -16.68
N LEU A 243 -3.95 -1.76 -16.35
CA LEU A 243 -4.79 -2.37 -15.32
C LEU A 243 -4.52 -1.76 -13.94
N ALA A 244 -3.24 -1.57 -13.58
CA ALA A 244 -2.85 -0.93 -12.34
C ALA A 244 -3.43 0.49 -12.21
N LEU A 245 -3.30 1.27 -13.27
CA LEU A 245 -3.79 2.65 -13.32
C LEU A 245 -5.31 2.71 -13.25
N GLU A 246 -6.02 1.80 -13.92
CA GLU A 246 -7.47 1.68 -13.85
C GLU A 246 -7.93 1.32 -12.43
N ALA A 247 -7.31 0.33 -11.79
CA ALA A 247 -7.62 -0.07 -10.44
C ALA A 247 -7.39 1.08 -9.43
N TYR A 248 -6.28 1.79 -9.56
CA TYR A 248 -5.92 2.93 -8.71
C TYR A 248 -6.93 4.09 -8.86
N ARG A 249 -7.23 4.47 -10.09
CA ARG A 249 -8.20 5.55 -10.43
C ARG A 249 -9.61 5.20 -9.99
N SER A 250 -10.01 3.94 -10.12
CA SER A 250 -11.35 3.48 -9.73
C SER A 250 -11.66 3.76 -8.25
N LEU A 251 -10.65 3.68 -7.39
CA LEU A 251 -10.77 3.99 -5.96
C LEU A 251 -10.65 5.49 -5.65
N ASN A 252 -10.52 6.33 -6.67
CA ASN A 252 -10.25 7.76 -6.53
C ASN A 252 -8.94 8.05 -5.77
N CYS A 253 -7.96 7.17 -5.89
CA CYS A 253 -6.62 7.38 -5.37
C CYS A 253 -5.91 8.50 -6.15
N SER A 254 -5.00 9.20 -5.49
CA SER A 254 -4.27 10.33 -6.07
C SER A 254 -2.85 10.46 -5.50
N GLY A 255 -2.03 11.27 -6.17
CA GLY A 255 -0.66 11.52 -5.78
C GLY A 255 0.25 10.34 -6.15
N TRP A 256 0.50 9.46 -5.22
CA TRP A 256 1.37 8.31 -5.41
C TRP A 256 0.84 7.07 -4.70
N GLY A 257 1.24 5.89 -5.18
CA GLY A 257 0.83 4.61 -4.59
C GLY A 257 1.45 3.42 -5.33
N ARG A 258 1.00 2.23 -4.97
CA ARG A 258 1.46 0.97 -5.56
C ARG A 258 0.27 0.03 -5.72
N VAL A 259 0.22 -0.68 -6.84
CA VAL A 259 -0.80 -1.69 -7.13
C VAL A 259 -0.13 -3.04 -7.29
N ASP A 260 -0.61 -4.03 -6.55
CA ASP A 260 -0.08 -5.38 -6.56
C ASP A 260 -1.01 -6.28 -7.41
N ILE A 261 -0.41 -7.04 -8.36
CA ILE A 261 -1.10 -7.76 -9.43
C ILE A 261 -0.51 -9.17 -9.55
N MET A 262 -1.37 -10.16 -9.73
CA MET A 262 -0.96 -11.54 -10.05
C MET A 262 -1.29 -11.87 -11.50
N GLN A 263 -0.45 -12.67 -12.14
CA GLN A 263 -0.80 -13.32 -13.41
C GLN A 263 -1.21 -14.77 -13.16
N GLY A 264 -2.42 -15.11 -13.60
CA GLY A 264 -2.91 -16.48 -13.50
C GLY A 264 -2.21 -17.44 -14.49
N SER A 265 -2.42 -18.74 -14.29
CA SER A 265 -1.91 -19.79 -15.21
C SER A 265 -2.51 -19.72 -16.61
N ASP A 266 -3.62 -19.03 -16.78
CA ASP A 266 -4.27 -18.70 -18.05
C ASP A 266 -3.66 -17.48 -18.76
N GLY A 267 -2.67 -16.83 -18.12
CA GLY A 267 -2.01 -15.63 -18.61
C GLY A 267 -2.74 -14.32 -18.26
N CYS A 268 -3.94 -14.39 -17.67
CA CYS A 268 -4.72 -13.20 -17.31
C CYS A 268 -4.17 -12.53 -16.04
N PHE A 269 -4.25 -11.19 -15.98
CA PHE A 269 -3.86 -10.42 -14.81
C PHE A 269 -5.04 -10.15 -13.88
N THR A 270 -4.81 -10.21 -12.57
CA THR A 270 -5.78 -9.91 -11.52
C THR A 270 -5.19 -9.01 -10.47
N VAL A 271 -5.93 -7.97 -10.06
CA VAL A 271 -5.49 -7.01 -9.04
C VAL A 271 -5.71 -7.58 -7.64
N LEU A 272 -4.67 -7.53 -6.81
CA LEU A 272 -4.75 -7.96 -5.42
C LEU A 272 -5.19 -6.83 -4.50
N GLU A 273 -4.47 -5.70 -4.54
CA GLU A 273 -4.67 -4.55 -3.66
C GLU A 273 -4.03 -3.28 -4.21
N VAL A 274 -4.43 -2.14 -3.64
CA VAL A 274 -3.80 -0.83 -3.82
C VAL A 274 -3.24 -0.35 -2.49
N ASN A 275 -1.97 0.04 -2.48
CA ASN A 275 -1.28 0.62 -1.33
C ASN A 275 -1.17 2.13 -1.53
N THR A 276 -1.78 2.93 -0.65
CA THR A 276 -1.86 4.40 -0.79
C THR A 276 -0.74 5.16 -0.09
N SER A 277 0.05 4.48 0.75
CA SER A 277 1.25 5.02 1.38
C SER A 277 2.35 3.95 1.46
N PRO A 278 2.86 3.48 0.30
CA PRO A 278 3.84 2.41 0.26
C PRO A 278 5.18 2.82 0.88
N GLY A 279 5.99 1.82 1.26
CA GLY A 279 7.29 2.04 1.88
C GLY A 279 8.25 2.91 1.06
N MET A 280 9.08 3.68 1.78
CA MET A 280 10.11 4.58 1.24
C MET A 280 11.50 4.30 1.81
N THR A 281 11.77 3.05 2.21
CA THR A 281 13.10 2.60 2.64
C THR A 281 14.03 2.34 1.44
N SER A 282 15.27 1.96 1.71
CA SER A 282 16.24 1.60 0.67
C SER A 282 15.84 0.38 -0.17
N HIS A 283 15.01 -0.49 0.38
CA HIS A 283 14.55 -1.74 -0.26
C HIS A 283 13.12 -1.64 -0.77
N SER A 284 12.49 -0.47 -0.65
CA SER A 284 11.10 -0.27 -1.04
C SER A 284 10.93 -0.20 -2.56
N LEU A 285 9.81 -0.74 -3.03
CA LEU A 285 9.53 -0.95 -4.46
C LEU A 285 9.30 0.37 -5.23
N VAL A 286 8.72 1.39 -4.58
CA VAL A 286 8.51 2.70 -5.21
C VAL A 286 9.83 3.41 -5.53
N PRO A 287 10.80 3.55 -4.60
CA PRO A 287 12.13 4.03 -4.94
C PRO A 287 12.86 3.18 -5.99
N MET A 288 12.66 1.87 -5.98
CA MET A 288 13.27 0.96 -6.95
C MET A 288 12.74 1.22 -8.37
N ALA A 289 11.42 1.34 -8.55
CA ALA A 289 10.80 1.65 -9.84
C ALA A 289 11.23 3.04 -10.35
N ALA A 290 11.27 4.05 -9.48
CA ALA A 290 11.72 5.39 -9.82
C ALA A 290 13.19 5.42 -10.26
N ASN A 291 14.07 4.72 -9.53
CA ASN A 291 15.49 4.62 -9.88
C ASN A 291 15.70 3.92 -11.24
N TYR A 292 14.91 2.90 -11.55
CA TYR A 292 14.94 2.25 -12.87
C TYR A 292 14.54 3.21 -14.00
N ALA A 293 13.62 4.15 -13.71
CA ALA A 293 13.26 5.23 -14.63
C ALA A 293 14.27 6.41 -14.65
N GLY A 294 15.39 6.30 -13.93
CA GLY A 294 16.42 7.34 -13.87
C GLY A 294 16.15 8.47 -12.86
N ILE A 295 15.22 8.28 -11.94
CA ILE A 295 14.87 9.25 -10.89
C ILE A 295 15.53 8.80 -9.58
N ASP A 296 16.48 9.58 -9.08
CA ASP A 296 17.11 9.32 -7.78
C ASP A 296 16.14 9.54 -6.62
N TYR A 297 16.51 9.02 -5.44
CA TYR A 297 15.64 9.04 -4.27
C TYR A 297 15.23 10.45 -3.84
N ASP A 298 16.17 11.39 -3.78
CA ASP A 298 15.92 12.77 -3.36
C ASP A 298 14.98 13.48 -4.35
N SER A 299 15.17 13.21 -5.66
CA SER A 299 14.29 13.73 -6.71
C SER A 299 12.91 13.11 -6.68
N LEU A 300 12.79 11.81 -6.36
CA LEU A 300 11.50 11.14 -6.16
C LEU A 300 10.70 11.78 -5.02
N VAL A 301 11.34 11.98 -3.87
CA VAL A 301 10.69 12.60 -2.70
C VAL A 301 10.25 14.04 -3.01
N GLU A 302 11.12 14.81 -3.66
CA GLU A 302 10.79 16.18 -4.12
C GLU A 302 9.59 16.15 -5.09
N MET A 303 9.60 15.26 -6.07
CA MET A 303 8.52 15.12 -7.07
C MET A 303 7.16 14.82 -6.41
N ILE A 304 7.11 13.87 -5.46
CA ILE A 304 5.89 13.54 -4.71
C ILE A 304 5.38 14.75 -3.92
N ALA A 305 6.28 15.48 -3.26
CA ALA A 305 5.91 16.64 -2.46
C ALA A 305 5.41 17.82 -3.33
N GLU A 306 6.13 18.15 -4.40
CA GLU A 306 5.77 19.24 -5.31
C GLU A 306 4.46 18.94 -6.06
N GLN A 307 4.25 17.71 -6.52
CA GLN A 307 3.01 17.30 -7.17
C GLN A 307 1.80 17.50 -6.23
N ALA A 308 1.90 17.04 -4.98
CA ALA A 308 0.82 17.20 -4.01
C ALA A 308 0.55 18.68 -3.67
N TRP A 309 1.61 19.49 -3.61
CA TRP A 309 1.48 20.93 -3.41
C TRP A 309 0.80 21.65 -4.58
N HIS A 310 1.17 21.29 -5.83
CA HIS A 310 0.53 21.84 -7.02
C HIS A 310 -0.97 21.48 -7.08
N SER A 311 -1.30 20.21 -6.85
CA SER A 311 -2.70 19.75 -6.82
C SER A 311 -3.54 20.49 -5.76
N PHE A 312 -2.95 20.80 -4.61
CA PHE A 312 -3.61 21.61 -3.58
C PHE A 312 -3.88 23.04 -4.07
N LEU A 313 -2.91 23.68 -4.74
CA LEU A 313 -3.08 25.05 -5.24
C LEU A 313 -4.12 25.17 -6.34
N GLU A 314 -4.34 24.12 -7.12
CA GLU A 314 -5.38 24.08 -8.18
C GLU A 314 -6.79 23.96 -7.62
N THR A 315 -6.94 23.45 -6.39
CA THR A 315 -8.23 23.27 -5.71
C THR A 315 -8.63 24.43 -4.80
N CYS A 316 -7.73 25.36 -4.54
CA CYS A 316 -7.96 26.59 -3.77
C CYS A 316 -8.32 27.78 -4.69
#